data_042d082cd93c9beadda4dd1187d019f7
#
_entry.id   042d082cd93c9beadda4dd1187d019f7
#
_cell.length_a   1.000
_cell.length_b   1.000
_cell.length_c   1.000
_cell.angle_alpha   90.00
_cell.angle_beta   90.00
_cell.angle_gamma   90.00
#
_symmetry.space_group_name_H-M   'P 1'
#
loop_
_entity.id
_entity.type
_entity.pdbx_description
1 polymer ?
#
loop_
_entity_poly.entity_id
_entity_poly.type
_entity_poly.pdbx_seq_one_letter_code
_entity_poly.pdbx_strand_id
1 'polypeptide(L)'
;MLASKLIKEIDEVLTGIPWYGSQVVKIIEQVDQKWIHEKKGGPHSIADILLHMIAWTEETNERLKGKVASDPARGDWPDPREHSWVELIGLFMLSNDHLKNTILKMDDKLLSEQVNDNRKVDFVERENYIGLIRGIIQHNIYHSAQIALLNKQTL
;
A
#
# COMPACT_ATOMS: atom_id res chain seq x y z
N MET A 1 17.08 -14.13 -8.44
CA MET A 1 16.09 -13.36 -9.21
C MET A 1 15.67 -12.13 -8.41
N LEU A 2 15.57 -11.00 -9.04
CA LEU A 2 15.23 -9.72 -8.41
C LEU A 2 13.79 -9.74 -7.82
N ALA A 3 12.84 -10.36 -8.53
CA ALA A 3 11.47 -10.54 -8.05
C ALA A 3 11.40 -11.14 -6.64
N SER A 4 12.14 -12.21 -6.37
CA SER A 4 12.16 -12.84 -5.03
C SER A 4 12.71 -11.92 -3.95
N LYS A 5 13.67 -11.03 -4.28
CA LYS A 5 14.18 -10.04 -3.34
C LYS A 5 13.14 -8.98 -3.00
N LEU A 6 12.42 -8.48 -4.02
CA LEU A 6 11.36 -7.49 -3.84
C LEU A 6 10.18 -8.06 -3.03
N ILE A 7 9.79 -9.31 -3.28
CA ILE A 7 8.77 -10.00 -2.48
C ILE A 7 9.23 -10.11 -1.02
N LYS A 8 10.50 -10.45 -0.78
CA LYS A 8 11.03 -10.48 0.59
C LYS A 8 11.01 -9.11 1.26
N GLU A 9 11.32 -8.02 0.53
CA GLU A 9 11.18 -6.64 1.03
C GLU A 9 9.72 -6.35 1.44
N ILE A 10 8.72 -6.77 0.64
CA ILE A 10 7.29 -6.64 0.97
C ILE A 10 6.94 -7.44 2.23
N ASP A 11 7.31 -8.73 2.27
CA ASP A 11 6.98 -9.60 3.40
C ASP A 11 7.61 -9.12 4.71
N GLU A 12 8.84 -8.59 4.66
CA GLU A 12 9.52 -8.01 5.83
C GLU A 12 8.72 -6.85 6.43
N VAL A 13 8.21 -5.96 5.58
CA VAL A 13 7.43 -4.79 6.01
C VAL A 13 6.04 -5.17 6.47
N LEU A 14 5.38 -6.11 5.79
CA LEU A 14 3.99 -6.47 6.10
C LEU A 14 3.88 -7.36 7.33
N THR A 15 4.69 -8.41 7.43
CA THR A 15 4.54 -9.48 8.42
C THR A 15 5.85 -9.93 9.07
N GLY A 16 7.00 -9.38 8.66
CA GLY A 16 8.32 -9.75 9.16
C GLY A 16 8.70 -9.05 10.47
N ILE A 17 9.99 -8.93 10.71
CA ILE A 17 10.55 -8.25 11.88
C ILE A 17 11.44 -7.09 11.40
N PRO A 18 10.84 -5.98 10.94
CA PRO A 18 11.61 -4.86 10.44
C PRO A 18 12.40 -4.19 11.59
N TRP A 19 13.64 -3.79 11.33
CA TRP A 19 14.52 -3.22 12.36
C TRP A 19 14.04 -1.88 12.92
N TYR A 20 13.18 -1.16 12.20
CA TYR A 20 12.69 0.19 12.57
C TYR A 20 11.45 0.19 13.48
N GLY A 21 10.80 -0.94 13.72
CA GLY A 21 9.61 -0.99 14.58
C GLY A 21 8.62 -2.09 14.24
N SER A 22 7.33 -1.84 14.47
CA SER A 22 6.27 -2.81 14.22
C SER A 22 5.97 -2.93 12.72
N GLN A 23 5.73 -4.15 12.27
CA GLN A 23 5.26 -4.47 10.92
C GLN A 23 3.83 -3.99 10.70
N VAL A 24 3.47 -3.75 9.42
CA VAL A 24 2.20 -3.12 9.05
C VAL A 24 0.99 -3.90 9.53
N VAL A 25 0.95 -5.23 9.31
CA VAL A 25 -0.19 -6.09 9.69
C VAL A 25 -0.43 -6.04 11.19
N LYS A 26 0.62 -6.09 12.02
CA LYS A 26 0.49 -5.97 13.46
C LYS A 26 -0.11 -4.62 13.88
N ILE A 27 0.26 -3.53 13.21
CA ILE A 27 -0.30 -2.20 13.49
C ILE A 27 -1.80 -2.19 13.22
N ILE A 28 -2.24 -2.68 12.06
CA ILE A 28 -3.67 -2.66 11.68
C ILE A 28 -4.52 -3.64 12.51
N GLU A 29 -3.96 -4.79 12.92
CA GLU A 29 -4.65 -5.75 13.78
C GLU A 29 -4.85 -5.24 15.22
N GLN A 30 -3.99 -4.34 15.69
CA GLN A 30 -4.08 -3.74 17.03
C GLN A 30 -5.03 -2.54 17.12
N VAL A 31 -5.67 -2.15 16.02
CA VAL A 31 -6.61 -1.02 15.99
C VAL A 31 -7.87 -1.32 16.80
N ASP A 32 -8.27 -0.40 17.64
CA ASP A 32 -9.57 -0.43 18.30
C ASP A 32 -10.67 -0.08 17.28
N GLN A 33 -11.45 -1.09 16.89
CA GLN A 33 -12.49 -0.98 15.87
C GLN A 33 -13.56 0.07 16.18
N LYS A 34 -13.75 0.42 17.44
CA LYS A 34 -14.72 1.42 17.89
C LYS A 34 -14.45 2.80 17.28
N TRP A 35 -13.18 3.11 16.97
CA TRP A 35 -12.74 4.44 16.58
C TRP A 35 -12.28 4.57 15.12
N ILE A 36 -12.45 3.53 14.30
CA ILE A 36 -11.90 3.48 12.95
C ILE A 36 -12.39 4.60 12.03
N HIS A 37 -13.58 5.14 12.25
CA HIS A 37 -14.17 6.23 11.46
C HIS A 37 -13.98 7.62 12.08
N GLU A 38 -13.37 7.71 13.25
CA GLU A 38 -13.12 8.97 13.95
C GLU A 38 -11.93 9.72 13.33
N LYS A 39 -12.15 10.96 12.89
CA LYS A 39 -11.10 11.76 12.22
C LYS A 39 -10.12 12.44 13.17
N LYS A 40 -10.35 12.41 14.48
CA LYS A 40 -9.41 12.86 15.52
C LYS A 40 -8.68 14.20 15.27
N GLY A 41 -9.38 15.15 14.64
CA GLY A 41 -8.81 16.45 14.26
C GLY A 41 -7.99 16.47 12.96
N GLY A 42 -7.80 15.34 12.30
CA GLY A 42 -7.19 15.24 10.98
C GLY A 42 -8.20 15.12 9.84
N PRO A 43 -7.74 15.16 8.58
CA PRO A 43 -8.62 15.04 7.41
C PRO A 43 -9.15 13.62 7.21
N HIS A 44 -8.44 12.61 7.70
CA HIS A 44 -8.69 11.18 7.46
C HIS A 44 -8.79 10.38 8.75
N SER A 45 -9.69 9.42 8.77
CA SER A 45 -9.83 8.41 9.82
C SER A 45 -8.87 7.22 9.56
N ILE A 46 -8.75 6.32 10.54
CA ILE A 46 -7.98 5.07 10.39
C ILE A 46 -8.52 4.23 9.21
N ALA A 47 -9.85 4.13 9.06
CA ALA A 47 -10.46 3.40 7.96
C ALA A 47 -10.23 4.07 6.60
N ASP A 48 -10.28 5.42 6.51
CA ASP A 48 -9.92 6.15 5.29
C ASP A 48 -8.49 5.82 4.87
N ILE A 49 -7.54 5.83 5.80
CA ILE A 49 -6.14 5.57 5.53
C ILE A 49 -5.93 4.13 5.03
N LEU A 50 -6.53 3.13 5.68
CA LEU A 50 -6.36 1.74 5.24
C LEU A 50 -6.96 1.50 3.85
N LEU A 51 -8.13 2.07 3.55
CA LEU A 51 -8.74 1.93 2.23
C LEU A 51 -7.95 2.68 1.14
N HIS A 52 -7.34 3.82 1.46
CA HIS A 52 -6.40 4.51 0.59
C HIS A 52 -5.15 3.65 0.30
N MET A 53 -4.57 2.99 1.31
CA MET A 53 -3.46 2.05 1.12
C MET A 53 -3.83 0.89 0.19
N ILE A 54 -5.04 0.34 0.34
CA ILE A 54 -5.58 -0.71 -0.54
C ILE A 54 -5.69 -0.21 -1.98
N ALA A 55 -6.31 0.95 -2.17
CA ALA A 55 -6.53 1.55 -3.49
C ALA A 55 -5.22 1.73 -4.25
N TRP A 56 -4.17 2.25 -3.60
CA TRP A 56 -2.86 2.44 -4.23
C TRP A 56 -2.08 1.14 -4.43
N THR A 57 -2.26 0.14 -3.58
CA THR A 57 -1.69 -1.21 -3.80
C THR A 57 -2.32 -1.88 -5.02
N GLU A 58 -3.64 -1.77 -5.19
CA GLU A 58 -4.36 -2.25 -6.37
C GLU A 58 -3.92 -1.52 -7.64
N GLU A 59 -3.82 -0.18 -7.61
CA GLU A 59 -3.34 0.61 -8.75
C GLU A 59 -1.90 0.26 -9.13
N THR A 60 -1.02 0.09 -8.13
CA THR A 60 0.35 -0.38 -8.37
C THR A 60 0.35 -1.73 -9.09
N ASN A 61 -0.47 -2.67 -8.64
CA ASN A 61 -0.59 -3.98 -9.27
C ASN A 61 -1.05 -3.88 -10.74
N GLU A 62 -1.99 -2.99 -11.05
CA GLU A 62 -2.43 -2.76 -12.44
C GLU A 62 -1.32 -2.14 -13.30
N ARG A 63 -0.53 -1.20 -12.75
CA ARG A 63 0.64 -0.65 -13.45
C ARG A 63 1.69 -1.70 -13.74
N LEU A 64 1.94 -2.64 -12.82
CA LEU A 64 2.85 -3.77 -13.06
C LEU A 64 2.39 -4.68 -14.21
N LYS A 65 1.08 -4.70 -14.50
CA LYS A 65 0.50 -5.40 -15.66
C LYS A 65 0.52 -4.57 -16.94
N GLY A 66 1.15 -3.39 -16.91
CA GLY A 66 1.31 -2.52 -18.07
C GLY A 66 0.23 -1.46 -18.26
N LYS A 67 -0.72 -1.31 -17.32
CA LYS A 67 -1.70 -0.22 -17.34
C LYS A 67 -0.98 1.13 -17.31
N VAL A 68 -1.48 2.08 -18.09
CA VAL A 68 -1.02 3.49 -18.01
C VAL A 68 -1.34 4.03 -16.63
N ALA A 69 -0.37 4.69 -16.01
CA ALA A 69 -0.52 5.25 -14.68
C ALA A 69 -1.68 6.26 -14.61
N SER A 70 -2.53 6.10 -13.64
CA SER A 70 -3.73 6.93 -13.39
C SER A 70 -4.02 6.97 -11.89
N ASP A 71 -5.08 7.64 -11.51
CA ASP A 71 -5.64 7.49 -10.16
C ASP A 71 -6.18 6.07 -9.95
N PRO A 72 -6.21 5.59 -8.71
CA PRO A 72 -6.78 4.29 -8.38
C PRO A 72 -8.24 4.18 -8.86
N ALA A 73 -8.65 2.99 -9.31
CA ALA A 73 -10.03 2.74 -9.72
C ALA A 73 -11.08 3.03 -8.62
N ARG A 74 -10.69 2.86 -7.36
CA ARG A 74 -11.51 3.21 -6.19
C ARG A 74 -11.53 4.71 -5.89
N GLY A 75 -10.69 5.52 -6.53
CA GLY A 75 -10.35 6.88 -6.14
C GLY A 75 -9.16 6.93 -5.18
N ASP A 76 -8.61 8.12 -4.99
CA ASP A 76 -7.46 8.36 -4.10
C ASP A 76 -7.84 8.15 -2.61
N TRP A 77 -8.96 8.72 -2.19
CA TRP A 77 -9.51 8.59 -0.83
C TRP A 77 -10.95 8.07 -0.88
N PRO A 78 -11.15 6.77 -1.13
CA PRO A 78 -12.49 6.20 -1.23
C PRO A 78 -13.16 6.14 0.15
N ASP A 79 -14.50 6.18 0.15
CA ASP A 79 -15.29 6.13 1.39
C ASP A 79 -15.30 4.71 1.99
N PRO A 80 -14.80 4.51 3.24
CA PRO A 80 -14.74 3.20 3.86
C PRO A 80 -16.03 2.76 4.58
N ARG A 81 -17.08 3.59 4.63
CA ARG A 81 -18.24 3.36 5.51
C ARG A 81 -19.04 2.09 5.22
N GLU A 82 -18.93 1.55 4.01
CA GLU A 82 -19.60 0.29 3.63
C GLU A 82 -18.81 -0.96 4.04
N HIS A 83 -17.62 -0.81 4.62
CA HIS A 83 -16.75 -1.90 5.00
C HIS A 83 -16.58 -2.00 6.51
N SER A 84 -16.65 -3.20 7.05
CA SER A 84 -16.16 -3.49 8.40
C SER A 84 -14.63 -3.47 8.45
N TRP A 85 -14.06 -3.32 9.65
CA TRP A 85 -12.61 -3.34 9.80
C TRP A 85 -11.98 -4.67 9.37
N VAL A 86 -12.66 -5.78 9.66
CA VAL A 86 -12.21 -7.13 9.25
C VAL A 86 -12.18 -7.26 7.73
N GLU A 87 -13.18 -6.72 7.03
CA GLU A 87 -13.20 -6.69 5.57
C GLU A 87 -12.07 -5.84 5.00
N LEU A 88 -11.79 -4.67 5.58
CA LEU A 88 -10.67 -3.82 5.16
C LEU A 88 -9.32 -4.52 5.35
N ILE A 89 -9.10 -5.21 6.48
CA ILE A 89 -7.89 -6.03 6.68
C ILE A 89 -7.80 -7.13 5.61
N GLY A 90 -8.89 -7.82 5.34
CA GLY A 90 -8.95 -8.87 4.30
C GLY A 90 -8.62 -8.33 2.92
N LEU A 91 -9.17 -7.18 2.53
CA LEU A 91 -8.87 -6.50 1.26
C LEU A 91 -7.41 -6.06 1.18
N PHE A 92 -6.84 -5.55 2.28
CA PHE A 92 -5.44 -5.16 2.33
C PHE A 92 -4.52 -6.36 2.09
N MET A 93 -4.76 -7.47 2.78
CA MET A 93 -3.98 -8.69 2.59
C MET A 93 -4.12 -9.23 1.16
N LEU A 94 -5.34 -9.28 0.63
CA LEU A 94 -5.61 -9.76 -0.74
C LEU A 94 -4.92 -8.90 -1.80
N SER A 95 -4.97 -7.56 -1.68
CA SER A 95 -4.33 -6.66 -2.62
C SER A 95 -2.79 -6.85 -2.66
N ASN A 96 -2.18 -7.06 -1.49
CA ASN A 96 -0.75 -7.34 -1.39
C ASN A 96 -0.38 -8.73 -1.93
N ASP A 97 -1.22 -9.75 -1.74
CA ASP A 97 -1.01 -11.07 -2.32
C ASP A 97 -1.10 -11.02 -3.86
N HIS A 98 -2.06 -10.28 -4.41
CA HIS A 98 -2.14 -10.05 -5.85
C HIS A 98 -0.88 -9.34 -6.38
N LEU A 99 -0.40 -8.32 -5.68
CA LEU A 99 0.83 -7.60 -6.02
C LEU A 99 2.04 -8.55 -6.06
N LYS A 100 2.25 -9.35 -5.01
CA LYS A 100 3.34 -10.34 -4.94
C LYS A 100 3.26 -11.37 -6.07
N ASN A 101 2.04 -11.86 -6.37
CA ASN A 101 1.82 -12.81 -7.45
C ASN A 101 2.12 -12.21 -8.85
N THR A 102 1.88 -10.93 -9.04
CA THR A 102 2.26 -10.23 -10.27
C THR A 102 3.77 -10.08 -10.37
N ILE A 103 4.43 -9.63 -9.30
CA ILE A 103 5.90 -9.49 -9.24
C ILE A 103 6.59 -10.83 -9.52
N LEU A 104 6.07 -11.94 -8.99
CA LEU A 104 6.65 -13.27 -9.18
C LEU A 104 6.73 -13.69 -10.66
N LYS A 105 5.84 -13.18 -11.49
CA LYS A 105 5.78 -13.46 -12.93
C LYS A 105 6.67 -12.54 -13.78
N MET A 106 7.27 -11.51 -13.19
CA MET A 106 8.12 -10.54 -13.88
C MET A 106 9.57 -11.01 -13.86
N ASP A 107 10.24 -10.97 -15.01
CA ASP A 107 11.66 -11.21 -15.09
C ASP A 107 12.48 -9.95 -14.73
N ASP A 108 13.79 -10.11 -14.52
CA ASP A 108 14.67 -9.02 -14.10
C ASP A 108 14.77 -7.90 -15.16
N LYS A 109 14.56 -8.24 -16.45
CA LYS A 109 14.55 -7.27 -17.54
C LYS A 109 13.30 -6.39 -17.46
N LEU A 110 12.11 -7.01 -17.36
CA LEU A 110 10.85 -6.28 -17.25
C LEU A 110 10.81 -5.40 -16.00
N LEU A 111 11.30 -5.90 -14.87
CA LEU A 111 11.40 -5.12 -13.63
C LEU A 111 12.24 -3.85 -13.76
N SER A 112 13.21 -3.84 -14.69
CA SER A 112 14.08 -2.68 -14.97
C SER A 112 13.49 -1.71 -15.99
N GLU A 113 12.40 -2.07 -16.67
CA GLU A 113 11.73 -1.21 -17.65
C GLU A 113 10.97 -0.07 -16.97
N GLN A 114 10.80 1.03 -17.69
CA GLN A 114 10.06 2.19 -17.20
C GLN A 114 8.56 1.90 -17.11
N VAL A 115 7.94 2.43 -16.07
CA VAL A 115 6.48 2.39 -15.89
C VAL A 115 5.81 3.15 -17.04
N ASN A 116 4.70 2.63 -17.53
CA ASN A 116 3.88 3.28 -18.53
C ASN A 116 3.15 4.50 -17.91
N ASP A 117 3.82 5.63 -17.89
CA ASP A 117 3.31 6.88 -17.32
C ASP A 117 3.40 8.01 -18.35
N ASN A 118 2.25 8.50 -18.82
CA ASN A 118 2.15 9.58 -19.81
C ASN A 118 1.97 10.96 -19.17
N ARG A 119 1.92 11.03 -17.83
CA ARG A 119 1.79 12.30 -17.13
C ARG A 119 3.08 13.10 -17.26
N LYS A 120 2.98 14.37 -17.63
CA LYS A 120 4.10 15.30 -17.61
C LYS A 120 4.31 15.76 -16.16
N VAL A 121 5.18 15.08 -15.45
CA VAL A 121 5.59 15.48 -14.11
C VAL A 121 7.02 16.01 -14.23
N ASP A 122 7.20 17.31 -14.04
CA ASP A 122 8.45 18.04 -14.29
C ASP A 122 9.62 17.64 -13.34
N PHE A 123 9.39 16.81 -12.34
CA PHE A 123 10.35 16.53 -11.26
C PHE A 123 10.71 15.07 -11.07
N VAL A 124 10.07 14.13 -11.78
CA VAL A 124 10.30 12.70 -11.56
C VAL A 124 10.89 12.12 -12.82
N GLU A 125 12.15 11.69 -12.74
CA GLU A 125 12.65 10.71 -13.70
C GLU A 125 11.64 9.58 -13.75
N ARG A 126 11.27 9.16 -14.96
CA ARG A 126 10.30 8.06 -15.13
C ARG A 126 10.78 6.87 -14.35
N GLU A 127 10.02 6.52 -13.33
CA GLU A 127 10.35 5.43 -12.44
C GLU A 127 10.23 4.09 -13.18
N ASN A 128 11.17 3.19 -12.91
CA ASN A 128 11.05 1.80 -13.36
C ASN A 128 10.15 1.01 -12.42
N TYR A 129 9.80 -0.23 -12.80
CA TYR A 129 8.93 -1.07 -11.98
C TYR A 129 9.54 -1.40 -10.60
N ILE A 130 10.87 -1.49 -10.48
CA ILE A 130 11.54 -1.67 -9.17
C ILE A 130 11.24 -0.51 -8.25
N GLY A 131 11.41 0.73 -8.74
CA GLY A 131 11.12 1.94 -7.99
C GLY A 131 9.65 2.04 -7.60
N LEU A 132 8.74 1.71 -8.52
CA LEU A 132 7.30 1.66 -8.23
C LEU A 132 6.96 0.67 -7.10
N ILE A 133 7.53 -0.53 -7.12
CA ILE A 133 7.35 -1.54 -6.07
C ILE A 133 7.88 -1.03 -4.72
N ARG A 134 9.06 -0.43 -4.70
CA ARG A 134 9.60 0.16 -3.47
C ARG A 134 8.79 1.36 -3.01
N GLY A 135 8.26 2.14 -3.94
CA GLY A 135 7.35 3.24 -3.64
C GLY A 135 6.11 2.80 -2.88
N ILE A 136 5.45 1.71 -3.29
CA ILE A 136 4.27 1.21 -2.56
C ILE A 136 4.65 0.62 -1.19
N ILE A 137 5.83 0.01 -1.03
CA ILE A 137 6.34 -0.43 0.27
C ILE A 137 6.49 0.78 1.21
N GLN A 138 7.14 1.84 0.75
CA GLN A 138 7.35 3.06 1.52
C GLN A 138 6.03 3.75 1.86
N HIS A 139 5.07 3.79 0.93
CA HIS A 139 3.73 4.31 1.12
C HIS A 139 2.98 3.56 2.22
N ASN A 140 3.07 2.23 2.24
CA ASN A 140 2.46 1.41 3.27
C ASN A 140 3.09 1.64 4.65
N ILE A 141 4.42 1.79 4.73
CA ILE A 141 5.11 2.16 5.99
C ILE A 141 4.64 3.54 6.47
N TYR A 142 4.63 4.53 5.58
CA TYR A 142 4.24 5.90 5.89
C TYR A 142 2.83 5.97 6.48
N HIS A 143 1.86 5.32 5.84
CA HIS A 143 0.47 5.34 6.28
C HIS A 143 0.20 4.44 7.49
N SER A 144 0.90 3.33 7.64
CA SER A 144 0.78 2.50 8.85
C SER A 144 1.26 3.24 10.12
N ALA A 145 2.27 4.10 10.00
CA ALA A 145 2.70 4.95 11.10
C ALA A 145 1.61 5.97 11.50
N GLN A 146 0.87 6.52 10.53
CA GLN A 146 -0.28 7.40 10.81
C GLN A 146 -1.40 6.63 11.52
N ILE A 147 -1.72 5.41 11.07
CA ILE A 147 -2.70 4.53 11.76
C ILE A 147 -2.27 4.28 13.21
N ALA A 148 -1.01 3.92 13.44
CA ALA A 148 -0.48 3.68 14.77
C ALA A 148 -0.60 4.91 15.68
N LEU A 149 -0.33 6.10 15.16
CA LEU A 149 -0.45 7.36 15.89
C LEU A 149 -1.91 7.67 16.24
N LEU A 150 -2.82 7.57 15.28
CA LEU A 150 -4.26 7.81 15.49
C LEU A 150 -4.86 6.80 16.48
N ASN A 151 -4.46 5.53 16.41
CA ASN A 151 -4.93 4.51 17.33
C ASN A 151 -4.51 4.81 18.79
N LYS A 152 -3.30 5.35 19.01
CA LYS A 152 -2.86 5.78 20.34
C LYS A 152 -3.63 6.97 20.90
N GLN A 153 -4.18 7.82 20.06
CA GLN A 153 -5.01 8.97 20.51
C GLN A 153 -6.42 8.55 20.96
N THR A 154 -6.77 7.28 20.83
CA THR A 154 -8.05 6.72 21.28
C THR A 154 -8.00 6.18 22.72
N LEU A 155 -6.81 6.07 23.30
CA LEU A 155 -6.57 5.59 24.65
C LEU A 155 -6.52 6.77 25.63
#